data_5644e481b0fa6065f6d7b4d8aa1f3ffc
#
_entry.id   5644e481b0fa6065f6d7b4d8aa1f3ffc
#
_cell.length_a   1.000
_cell.length_b   1.000
_cell.length_c   1.000
_cell.angle_alpha   90.00
_cell.angle_beta   90.00
_cell.angle_gamma   90.00
#
_symmetry.space_group_name_H-M   'P 1'
#
loop_
_entity.id
_entity.type
_entity.pdbx_description
1 polymer ?
#
loop_
_entity_poly.entity_id
_entity_poly.type
_entity_poly.pdbx_seq_one_letter_code
_entity_poly.pdbx_strand_id
1 'polypeptide(L)'
;MRRRTFCLLPAAALLSACGFQLRRARTMPFASIYLPAIGGELGTRIRQGLQDSGVEIVPDVKQAEVRLDIAVAGRDREILSLSGEGKVREYEIIQRIRFALYNHDGTLRLAPVTLEARRDYTYDDTMLLAKQQEEALLWQDIDADLARRVLDRLAAATPADAAPADAAAPADAPQ
;
A
#
# COMPACT_ATOMS: atom_id res chain seq x y z
N MET A 1 11.85 55.51 -15.35
CA MET A 1 11.80 54.30 -14.46
C MET A 1 10.79 53.23 -14.90
N ARG A 2 10.38 53.14 -16.17
CA ARG A 2 9.33 52.20 -16.65
C ARG A 2 9.83 50.98 -17.47
N ARG A 3 11.12 50.83 -17.67
CA ARG A 3 11.70 49.73 -18.50
C ARG A 3 12.13 48.49 -17.72
N ARG A 4 12.24 48.56 -16.37
CA ARG A 4 12.70 47.44 -15.53
C ARG A 4 11.57 46.52 -15.07
N THR A 5 10.32 46.97 -15.09
CA THR A 5 9.15 46.17 -14.67
C THR A 5 8.62 45.24 -15.77
N PHE A 6 8.99 45.45 -17.02
CA PHE A 6 8.50 44.66 -18.16
C PHE A 6 9.19 43.29 -18.30
N CYS A 7 10.38 43.12 -17.72
CA CYS A 7 11.11 41.84 -17.77
C CYS A 7 10.73 40.84 -16.63
N LEU A 8 10.01 41.29 -15.60
CA LEU A 8 9.60 40.41 -14.48
C LEU A 8 8.33 39.61 -14.76
N LEU A 9 7.44 40.06 -15.64
CA LEU A 9 6.21 39.35 -16.00
C LEU A 9 6.46 38.02 -16.74
N PRO A 10 7.36 37.91 -17.74
CA PRO A 10 7.59 36.61 -18.39
C PRO A 10 8.30 35.60 -17.51
N ALA A 11 9.09 36.01 -16.51
CA ALA A 11 9.75 35.08 -15.58
C ALA A 11 8.76 34.38 -14.64
N ALA A 12 7.69 35.05 -14.19
CA ALA A 12 6.64 34.48 -13.39
C ALA A 12 5.79 33.47 -14.17
N ALA A 13 5.58 33.67 -15.47
CA ALA A 13 4.85 32.75 -16.33
C ALA A 13 5.59 31.40 -16.58
N LEU A 14 6.92 31.43 -16.57
CA LEU A 14 7.75 30.22 -16.75
C LEU A 14 7.77 29.32 -15.55
N LEU A 15 7.54 29.84 -14.33
CA LEU A 15 7.43 29.02 -13.12
C LEU A 15 6.11 28.23 -13.05
N SER A 16 5.06 28.67 -13.71
CA SER A 16 3.77 27.96 -13.78
C SER A 16 3.80 26.77 -14.74
N ALA A 17 4.76 26.71 -15.65
CA ALA A 17 4.86 25.65 -16.67
C ALA A 17 5.42 24.32 -16.12
N CYS A 18 5.97 24.31 -14.91
CA CYS A 18 6.53 23.10 -14.30
C CYS A 18 5.49 22.08 -13.85
N GLY A 19 4.19 22.29 -14.08
CA GLY A 19 3.14 21.29 -13.88
C GLY A 19 3.13 20.65 -12.49
N PHE A 20 3.61 21.34 -11.44
CA PHE A 20 3.61 20.84 -10.07
C PHE A 20 2.17 20.73 -9.58
N GLN A 21 1.57 19.55 -9.79
CA GLN A 21 0.27 19.25 -9.19
C GLN A 21 0.51 18.67 -7.80
N LEU A 22 0.03 19.38 -6.78
CA LEU A 22 -0.12 18.78 -5.46
C LEU A 22 -0.90 17.49 -5.63
N ARG A 23 -0.40 16.41 -5.01
CA ARG A 23 -1.08 15.11 -4.99
C ARG A 23 -2.49 15.31 -4.44
N ARG A 24 -3.50 15.22 -5.29
CA ARG A 24 -4.90 15.32 -4.88
C ARG A 24 -5.21 14.18 -3.91
N ALA A 25 -5.95 14.48 -2.85
CA ALA A 25 -6.53 13.44 -2.00
C ALA A 25 -7.30 12.45 -2.88
N ARG A 26 -7.16 11.15 -2.61
CA ARG A 26 -7.92 10.14 -3.33
C ARG A 26 -9.40 10.32 -3.02
N THR A 27 -10.21 10.33 -4.05
CA THR A 27 -11.67 10.30 -3.86
C THR A 27 -12.07 8.85 -3.69
N MET A 28 -12.62 8.50 -2.54
CA MET A 28 -13.14 7.16 -2.28
C MET A 28 -14.60 7.07 -2.76
N PRO A 29 -15.03 5.94 -3.36
CA PRO A 29 -16.41 5.76 -3.82
C PRO A 29 -17.37 5.31 -2.70
N PHE A 30 -17.07 5.64 -1.45
CA PHE A 30 -17.86 5.39 -0.25
C PHE A 30 -17.54 6.44 0.83
N ALA A 31 -18.52 6.73 1.69
CA ALA A 31 -18.40 7.73 2.73
C ALA A 31 -17.95 7.17 4.07
N SER A 32 -18.29 5.91 4.38
CA SER A 32 -17.92 5.28 5.65
C SER A 32 -17.42 3.85 5.47
N ILE A 33 -16.50 3.44 6.33
CA ILE A 33 -15.87 2.11 6.28
C ILE A 33 -15.72 1.51 7.69
N TYR A 34 -16.02 0.22 7.79
CA TYR A 34 -15.56 -0.58 8.92
C TYR A 34 -14.17 -1.14 8.62
N LEU A 35 -13.20 -0.78 9.47
CA LEU A 35 -11.82 -1.23 9.36
C LEU A 35 -11.49 -2.13 10.55
N PRO A 36 -11.15 -3.42 10.35
CA PRO A 36 -10.73 -4.29 11.43
C PRO A 36 -9.43 -3.81 12.06
N ALA A 37 -9.10 -4.30 13.24
CA ALA A 37 -7.86 -3.99 13.91
C ALA A 37 -6.67 -4.61 13.14
N ILE A 38 -6.00 -3.80 12.34
CA ILE A 38 -4.76 -4.14 11.65
C ILE A 38 -3.62 -3.58 12.49
N GLY A 39 -2.75 -4.44 12.98
CA GLY A 39 -1.57 -4.03 13.76
C GLY A 39 -0.48 -3.38 12.91
N GLY A 40 0.46 -2.72 13.59
CA GLY A 40 1.68 -2.18 13.00
C GLY A 40 1.50 -0.95 12.13
N GLU A 41 2.55 -0.65 11.38
CA GLU A 41 2.65 0.51 10.52
C GLU A 41 1.65 0.45 9.34
N LEU A 42 1.44 -0.74 8.77
CA LEU A 42 0.49 -0.98 7.69
C LEU A 42 -0.92 -0.48 8.06
N GLY A 43 -1.44 -0.92 9.22
CA GLY A 43 -2.77 -0.53 9.68
C GLY A 43 -2.89 0.96 9.98
N THR A 44 -1.85 1.54 10.57
CA THR A 44 -1.78 2.99 10.84
C THR A 44 -1.85 3.80 9.55
N ARG A 45 -1.09 3.43 8.53
CA ARG A 45 -1.05 4.11 7.24
C ARG A 45 -2.34 3.97 6.45
N ILE A 46 -2.98 2.79 6.47
CA ILE A 46 -4.29 2.60 5.83
C ILE A 46 -5.33 3.49 6.50
N ARG A 47 -5.39 3.50 7.83
CA ARG A 47 -6.32 4.34 8.60
C ARG A 47 -6.14 5.81 8.28
N GLN A 48 -4.91 6.30 8.34
CA GLN A 48 -4.59 7.68 8.03
C GLN A 48 -4.97 8.04 6.58
N GLY A 49 -4.63 7.20 5.61
CA GLY A 49 -4.96 7.45 4.21
C GLY A 49 -6.47 7.47 3.92
N LEU A 50 -7.28 6.69 4.64
CA LEU A 50 -8.75 6.76 4.57
C LEU A 50 -9.27 8.08 5.15
N GLN A 51 -8.78 8.49 6.32
CA GLN A 51 -9.14 9.77 6.96
C GLN A 51 -8.75 10.97 6.10
N ASP A 52 -7.54 10.97 5.53
CA ASP A 52 -7.06 12.01 4.62
C ASP A 52 -7.89 12.10 3.33
N SER A 53 -8.55 10.99 2.97
CA SER A 53 -9.49 10.92 1.84
C SER A 53 -10.92 11.30 2.21
N GLY A 54 -11.18 11.74 3.46
CA GLY A 54 -12.49 12.16 3.95
C GLY A 54 -13.45 11.01 4.28
N VAL A 55 -12.94 9.76 4.43
CA VAL A 55 -13.76 8.60 4.79
C VAL A 55 -13.90 8.50 6.30
N GLU A 56 -15.12 8.32 6.78
CA GLU A 56 -15.41 8.08 8.19
C GLU A 56 -15.13 6.61 8.54
N ILE A 57 -14.26 6.39 9.55
CA ILE A 57 -13.99 5.04 10.06
C ILE A 57 -14.93 4.78 11.24
N VAL A 58 -15.87 3.89 11.06
CA VAL A 58 -16.88 3.56 12.07
C VAL A 58 -16.51 2.30 12.85
N PRO A 59 -16.83 2.25 14.16
CA PRO A 59 -16.48 1.11 15.01
C PRO A 59 -17.42 -0.09 14.84
N ASP A 60 -18.63 0.12 14.33
CA ASP A 60 -19.63 -0.93 14.13
C ASP A 60 -19.84 -1.17 12.63
N VAL A 61 -19.71 -2.44 12.25
CA VAL A 61 -19.93 -2.89 10.87
C VAL A 61 -21.33 -2.54 10.33
N LYS A 62 -22.32 -2.45 11.24
CA LYS A 62 -23.72 -2.12 10.86
C LYS A 62 -23.90 -0.65 10.49
N GLN A 63 -22.96 0.23 10.85
CA GLN A 63 -22.99 1.66 10.53
C GLN A 63 -22.17 1.98 9.28
N ALA A 64 -21.39 1.02 8.80
CA ALA A 64 -20.49 1.19 7.67
C ALA A 64 -21.22 0.99 6.34
N GLU A 65 -20.93 1.84 5.36
CA GLU A 65 -21.33 1.63 3.96
C GLU A 65 -20.59 0.42 3.37
N VAL A 66 -19.31 0.29 3.72
CA VAL A 66 -18.46 -0.83 3.29
C VAL A 66 -17.65 -1.40 4.43
N ARG A 67 -17.30 -2.69 4.32
CA ARG A 67 -16.41 -3.39 5.25
C ARG A 67 -15.16 -3.84 4.53
N LEU A 68 -14.00 -3.44 5.03
CA LEU A 68 -12.73 -4.00 4.58
C LEU A 68 -12.43 -5.28 5.35
N ASP A 69 -12.17 -6.34 4.62
CA ASP A 69 -11.60 -7.58 5.16
C ASP A 69 -10.15 -7.67 4.70
N ILE A 70 -9.19 -7.68 5.62
CA ILE A 70 -7.77 -7.65 5.29
C ILE A 70 -6.96 -8.47 6.29
N ALA A 71 -6.01 -9.24 5.78
CA ALA A 71 -5.10 -10.05 6.58
C ALA A 71 -3.67 -9.97 6.01
N VAL A 72 -2.68 -10.01 6.89
CA VAL A 72 -1.29 -10.27 6.51
C VAL A 72 -1.19 -11.77 6.24
N ALA A 73 -0.96 -12.12 4.97
CA ALA A 73 -0.90 -13.51 4.50
C ALA A 73 0.50 -14.13 4.67
N GLY A 74 1.55 -13.30 4.80
CA GLY A 74 2.93 -13.74 5.04
C GLY A 74 3.87 -12.56 5.24
N ARG A 75 4.89 -12.77 6.06
CA ARG A 75 6.01 -11.85 6.27
C ARG A 75 7.27 -12.69 6.43
N ASP A 76 8.06 -12.76 5.37
CA ASP A 76 9.13 -13.72 5.22
C ASP A 76 10.47 -13.02 4.96
N ARG A 77 11.56 -13.66 5.36
CA ARG A 77 12.92 -13.28 4.99
C ARG A 77 13.60 -14.49 4.38
N GLU A 78 14.07 -14.34 3.16
CA GLU A 78 14.71 -15.39 2.38
C GLU A 78 16.17 -15.03 2.07
N ILE A 79 17.02 -16.04 1.94
CA ILE A 79 18.41 -15.84 1.51
C ILE A 79 18.39 -15.69 -0.01
N LEU A 80 18.84 -14.52 -0.51
CA LEU A 80 18.89 -14.24 -1.93
C LEU A 80 20.21 -14.70 -2.55
N SER A 81 21.34 -14.49 -1.86
CA SER A 81 22.65 -14.91 -2.35
C SER A 81 23.63 -15.30 -1.23
N LEU A 82 24.57 -16.17 -1.59
CA LEU A 82 25.68 -16.60 -0.75
C LEU A 82 27.01 -16.19 -1.37
N SER A 83 28.04 -15.99 -0.50
CA SER A 83 29.41 -15.84 -0.94
C SER A 83 30.00 -17.19 -1.41
N GLY A 84 31.16 -17.17 -2.06
CA GLY A 84 31.90 -18.38 -2.41
C GLY A 84 32.32 -19.24 -1.21
N GLU A 85 32.29 -18.69 0.00
CA GLU A 85 32.58 -19.37 1.27
C GLU A 85 31.29 -19.88 1.97
N GLY A 86 30.11 -19.75 1.34
CA GLY A 86 28.84 -20.18 1.89
C GLY A 86 28.19 -19.23 2.92
N LYS A 87 28.73 -18.01 3.10
CA LYS A 87 28.11 -16.99 3.96
C LYS A 87 27.04 -16.22 3.22
N VAL A 88 25.99 -15.82 3.94
CA VAL A 88 24.92 -14.99 3.36
C VAL A 88 25.49 -13.62 2.97
N ARG A 89 25.18 -13.21 1.74
CA ARG A 89 25.52 -11.88 1.20
C ARG A 89 24.32 -10.97 1.09
N GLU A 90 23.16 -11.53 0.74
CA GLU A 90 21.93 -10.76 0.51
C GLU A 90 20.75 -11.53 1.06
N TYR A 91 19.83 -10.77 1.65
CA TYR A 91 18.49 -11.23 1.99
C TYR A 91 17.45 -10.52 1.14
N GLU A 92 16.36 -11.21 0.85
CA GLU A 92 15.12 -10.63 0.38
C GLU A 92 14.08 -10.70 1.51
N ILE A 93 13.38 -9.59 1.75
CA ILE A 93 12.23 -9.54 2.65
C ILE A 93 10.96 -9.37 1.83
N ILE A 94 9.94 -10.16 2.17
CA ILE A 94 8.71 -10.26 1.39
C ILE A 94 7.52 -10.13 2.34
N GLN A 95 6.57 -9.27 2.00
CA GLN A 95 5.31 -9.21 2.71
C GLN A 95 4.15 -9.38 1.74
N ARG A 96 3.20 -10.25 2.13
CA ARG A 96 1.95 -10.51 1.40
C ARG A 96 0.77 -10.11 2.25
N ILE A 97 -0.17 -9.42 1.65
CA ILE A 97 -1.46 -9.11 2.25
C ILE A 97 -2.56 -9.56 1.31
N ARG A 98 -3.66 -10.03 1.89
CA ARG A 98 -4.88 -10.34 1.15
C ARG A 98 -6.01 -9.50 1.69
N PHE A 99 -6.82 -8.90 0.82
CA PHE A 99 -7.95 -8.10 1.23
C PHE A 99 -9.11 -8.19 0.24
N ALA A 100 -10.31 -7.90 0.73
CA ALA A 100 -11.55 -7.81 -0.03
C ALA A 100 -12.39 -6.67 0.52
N LEU A 101 -13.30 -6.11 -0.27
CA LEU A 101 -14.24 -5.09 0.16
C LEU A 101 -15.67 -5.60 -0.04
N TYR A 102 -16.48 -5.45 0.99
CA TYR A 102 -17.90 -5.84 0.99
C TYR A 102 -18.78 -4.63 1.19
N ASN A 103 -19.93 -4.62 0.53
CA ASN A 103 -20.99 -3.65 0.79
C ASN A 103 -21.67 -3.92 2.13
N HIS A 104 -22.47 -2.99 2.61
CA HIS A 104 -23.27 -3.12 3.82
C HIS A 104 -24.17 -4.37 3.86
N ASP A 105 -24.72 -4.74 2.73
CA ASP A 105 -25.58 -5.93 2.55
C ASP A 105 -24.78 -7.26 2.52
N GLY A 106 -23.45 -7.21 2.63
CA GLY A 106 -22.57 -8.36 2.57
C GLY A 106 -22.20 -8.80 1.15
N THR A 107 -22.70 -8.13 0.13
CA THR A 107 -22.28 -8.42 -1.26
C THR A 107 -20.84 -7.96 -1.49
N LEU A 108 -20.15 -8.64 -2.39
CA LEU A 108 -18.76 -8.35 -2.72
C LEU A 108 -18.68 -7.07 -3.57
N ARG A 109 -17.91 -6.08 -3.14
CA ARG A 109 -17.63 -4.86 -3.90
C ARG A 109 -16.29 -4.90 -4.60
N LEU A 110 -15.27 -5.48 -3.95
CA LEU A 110 -13.97 -5.78 -4.52
C LEU A 110 -13.62 -7.23 -4.22
N ALA A 111 -13.38 -8.01 -5.26
CA ALA A 111 -12.96 -9.40 -5.13
C ALA A 111 -11.66 -9.52 -4.33
N PRO A 112 -11.41 -10.65 -3.64
CA PRO A 112 -10.18 -10.85 -2.89
C PRO A 112 -8.94 -10.63 -3.76
N VAL A 113 -8.09 -9.71 -3.33
CA VAL A 113 -6.84 -9.34 -4.00
C VAL A 113 -5.67 -9.66 -3.07
N THR A 114 -4.63 -10.28 -3.63
CA THR A 114 -3.35 -10.44 -2.93
C THR A 114 -2.36 -9.43 -3.48
N LEU A 115 -1.74 -8.64 -2.60
CA LEU A 115 -0.63 -7.77 -2.92
C LEU A 115 0.63 -8.29 -2.26
N GLU A 116 1.74 -8.14 -2.97
CA GLU A 116 3.07 -8.50 -2.49
C GLU A 116 4.01 -7.33 -2.69
N ALA A 117 4.88 -7.09 -1.72
CA ALA A 117 5.99 -6.16 -1.82
C ALA A 117 7.26 -6.84 -1.31
N ARG A 118 8.38 -6.55 -1.99
CA ARG A 118 9.68 -7.14 -1.72
C ARG A 118 10.74 -6.05 -1.62
N ARG A 119 11.76 -6.31 -0.81
CA ARG A 119 13.01 -5.52 -0.76
C ARG A 119 14.17 -6.46 -0.52
N ASP A 120 15.25 -6.21 -1.19
CA ASP A 120 16.54 -6.87 -0.99
C ASP A 120 17.50 -5.94 -0.26
N TYR A 121 18.40 -6.52 0.50
CA TYR A 121 19.48 -5.79 1.15
C TYR A 121 20.70 -6.67 1.34
N THR A 122 21.89 -6.03 1.26
CA THR A 122 23.16 -6.69 1.53
C THR A 122 23.30 -6.95 3.03
N TYR A 123 23.84 -8.12 3.38
CA TYR A 123 24.11 -8.51 4.74
C TYR A 123 25.59 -8.59 5.02
N ASP A 124 25.99 -8.10 6.20
CA ASP A 124 27.37 -8.17 6.71
C ASP A 124 27.30 -8.44 8.21
N ASP A 125 27.84 -9.58 8.64
CA ASP A 125 27.85 -10.01 10.04
C ASP A 125 28.71 -9.12 10.95
N THR A 126 29.66 -8.37 10.38
CA THR A 126 30.49 -7.40 11.13
C THR A 126 29.71 -6.13 11.48
N MET A 127 28.59 -5.86 10.80
CA MET A 127 27.75 -4.66 10.97
C MET A 127 26.32 -5.00 11.44
N LEU A 128 26.17 -6.02 12.26
CA LEU A 128 24.88 -6.61 12.64
C LEU A 128 23.83 -5.58 13.07
N LEU A 129 24.18 -4.66 13.99
CA LEU A 129 23.22 -3.66 14.49
C LEU A 129 22.75 -2.70 13.40
N ALA A 130 23.66 -2.24 12.54
CA ALA A 130 23.32 -1.37 11.42
C ALA A 130 22.40 -2.10 10.41
N LYS A 131 22.67 -3.38 10.14
CA LYS A 131 21.85 -4.20 9.25
C LYS A 131 20.45 -4.49 9.82
N GLN A 132 20.31 -4.69 11.12
CA GLN A 132 19.01 -4.79 11.78
C GLN A 132 18.20 -3.50 11.68
N GLN A 133 18.83 -2.34 11.80
CA GLN A 133 18.16 -1.05 11.63
C GLN A 133 17.74 -0.83 10.17
N GLU A 134 18.61 -1.17 9.21
CA GLU A 134 18.30 -1.12 7.79
C GLU A 134 17.09 -2.01 7.45
N GLU A 135 17.08 -3.26 7.90
CA GLU A 135 15.97 -4.19 7.72
C GLU A 135 14.66 -3.62 8.30
N ALA A 136 14.70 -3.03 9.50
CA ALA A 136 13.53 -2.42 10.13
C ALA A 136 12.96 -1.25 9.28
N LEU A 137 13.82 -0.43 8.69
CA LEU A 137 13.39 0.64 7.77
C LEU A 137 12.79 0.09 6.47
N LEU A 138 13.36 -0.97 5.94
CA LEU A 138 12.84 -1.63 4.74
C LEU A 138 11.45 -2.24 4.97
N TRP A 139 11.21 -2.81 6.16
CA TRP A 139 9.87 -3.27 6.55
C TRP A 139 8.85 -2.12 6.61
N GLN A 140 9.25 -0.95 7.13
CA GLN A 140 8.38 0.23 7.14
C GLN A 140 8.08 0.73 5.71
N ASP A 141 9.05 0.66 4.80
CA ASP A 141 8.87 1.03 3.40
C ASP A 141 7.92 0.05 2.67
N ILE A 142 8.03 -1.25 2.95
CA ILE A 142 7.09 -2.28 2.47
C ILE A 142 5.68 -1.98 2.96
N ASP A 143 5.50 -1.73 4.27
CA ASP A 143 4.20 -1.39 4.85
C ASP A 143 3.60 -0.13 4.19
N ALA A 144 4.43 0.88 3.94
CA ALA A 144 4.00 2.11 3.26
C ALA A 144 3.58 1.87 1.81
N ASP A 145 4.30 1.04 1.08
CA ASP A 145 3.98 0.69 -0.30
C ASP A 145 2.69 -0.13 -0.39
N LEU A 146 2.53 -1.14 0.45
CA LEU A 146 1.32 -1.96 0.51
C LEU A 146 0.10 -1.13 0.91
N ALA A 147 0.21 -0.26 1.93
CA ALA A 147 -0.88 0.64 2.33
C ALA A 147 -1.32 1.54 1.17
N ARG A 148 -0.38 2.11 0.44
CA ARG A 148 -0.67 2.95 -0.73
C ARG A 148 -1.42 2.17 -1.81
N ARG A 149 -0.98 0.95 -2.13
CA ARG A 149 -1.62 0.08 -3.13
C ARG A 149 -3.01 -0.36 -2.70
N VAL A 150 -3.23 -0.65 -1.40
CA VAL A 150 -4.57 -0.92 -0.86
C VAL A 150 -5.48 0.28 -1.09
N LEU A 151 -5.05 1.48 -0.69
CA LEU A 151 -5.84 2.71 -0.87
C LEU A 151 -6.15 3.01 -2.35
N ASP A 152 -5.19 2.76 -3.25
CA ASP A 152 -5.41 2.91 -4.70
C ASP A 152 -6.46 1.92 -5.21
N ARG A 153 -6.46 0.67 -4.74
CA ARG A 153 -7.47 -0.33 -5.08
C ARG A 153 -8.86 0.01 -4.52
N LEU A 154 -8.90 0.50 -3.28
CA LEU A 154 -10.16 0.93 -2.66
C LEU A 154 -10.76 2.14 -3.39
N ALA A 155 -9.94 3.09 -3.83
CA ALA A 155 -10.39 4.25 -4.60
C ALA A 155 -10.92 3.86 -6.00
N ALA A 156 -10.41 2.78 -6.57
CA ALA A 156 -10.87 2.24 -7.85
C ALA A 156 -12.08 1.28 -7.73
N ALA A 157 -12.44 0.85 -6.51
CA ALA A 157 -13.48 -0.16 -6.28
C ALA A 157 -14.89 0.41 -6.52
N THR A 158 -15.34 0.32 -7.75
CA THR A 158 -16.73 0.66 -8.12
C THR A 158 -17.66 -0.53 -7.86
N PRO A 159 -18.99 -0.31 -7.72
CA PRO A 159 -19.95 -1.42 -7.56
C PRO A 159 -19.92 -2.48 -8.68
N ALA A 160 -19.30 -2.17 -9.82
CA ALA A 160 -19.18 -3.07 -10.97
C ALA A 160 -18.00 -4.08 -10.86
N ASP A 161 -17.05 -3.87 -9.92
CA ASP A 161 -15.86 -4.72 -9.76
C ASP A 161 -16.14 -6.01 -8.96
N ALA A 162 -17.41 -6.28 -8.66
CA ALA A 162 -17.88 -7.49 -7.96
C ALA A 162 -17.88 -8.77 -8.83
N ALA A 163 -17.40 -8.72 -10.08
CA ALA A 163 -17.26 -9.92 -10.90
C ALA A 163 -16.23 -10.87 -10.25
N PRO A 164 -16.55 -12.17 -10.07
CA PRO A 164 -15.62 -13.11 -9.47
C PRO A 164 -14.34 -13.16 -10.31
N ALA A 165 -13.21 -12.84 -9.69
CA ALA A 165 -11.94 -13.29 -10.20
C ALA A 165 -12.02 -14.82 -10.21
N ASP A 166 -12.11 -15.36 -11.41
CA ASP A 166 -12.20 -16.78 -11.69
C ASP A 166 -11.19 -17.55 -10.83
N ALA A 167 -11.71 -18.49 -10.09
CA ALA A 167 -10.95 -19.30 -9.17
C ALA A 167 -9.86 -20.03 -9.95
N ALA A 168 -8.61 -19.62 -9.78
CA ALA A 168 -7.51 -20.53 -9.97
C ALA A 168 -7.65 -21.62 -8.91
N ALA A 169 -8.41 -22.64 -9.26
CA ALA A 169 -8.47 -23.89 -8.53
C ALA A 169 -7.03 -24.40 -8.38
N PRO A 170 -6.63 -24.88 -7.19
CA PRO A 170 -5.40 -25.61 -7.07
C PRO A 170 -5.58 -26.91 -7.89
N ALA A 171 -4.89 -26.98 -9.02
CA ALA A 171 -4.77 -28.21 -9.78
C ALA A 171 -3.96 -29.19 -8.95
N ASP A 172 -4.61 -30.33 -8.69
CA ASP A 172 -4.05 -31.66 -8.57
C ASP A 172 -3.01 -31.92 -7.46
N ALA A 173 -3.49 -32.61 -6.41
CA ALA A 173 -2.67 -33.52 -5.62
C ALA A 173 -2.54 -34.84 -6.39
N PRO A 174 -1.34 -35.36 -6.67
CA PRO A 174 -1.18 -36.73 -7.17
C PRO A 174 -1.49 -37.75 -6.09
N GLN A 175 -2.25 -38.78 -6.48
CA GLN A 175 -2.53 -39.98 -5.70
C GLN A 175 -1.26 -40.81 -5.48
#